data_65d5a2473a443286a1ca51e3d37b6f54
#
_entry.id   65d5a2473a443286a1ca51e3d37b6f54
#
_cell.length_a   1.000
_cell.length_b   1.000
_cell.length_c   1.000
_cell.angle_alpha   90.00
_cell.angle_beta   90.00
_cell.angle_gamma   90.00
#
_symmetry.space_group_name_H-M   'P 1'
#
loop_
_entity.id
_entity.type
_entity.pdbx_description
1 polymer ?
#
loop_
_entity_poly.entity_id
_entity_poly.type
_entity_poly.pdbx_seq_one_letter_code
_entity_poly.pdbx_strand_id
1 'polypeptide(L)'
;LQTALLSAKKVNKAASIVFIASRAADAPSIGNALYSASKGAIISYAKCLTLELAPRDIRVNCICPAMVWTDLIYKGGLTKEDLEQEQLKYPLKRYGYPDDVANLAIYLLSDASSWMTGSCIDLTGGANNL
;
A
#
# COMPACT_ATOMS: atom_id res chain seq x y z
N LEU A 1 -7.09 -7.82 -10.70
CA LEU A 1 -6.31 -6.93 -11.58
C LEU A 1 -7.08 -6.61 -12.87
N GLN A 2 -7.50 -7.61 -13.63
CA GLN A 2 -8.25 -7.43 -14.87
C GLN A 2 -9.59 -6.69 -14.67
N THR A 3 -10.26 -6.92 -13.56
CA THR A 3 -11.54 -6.26 -13.21
C THR A 3 -11.35 -4.76 -12.96
N ALA A 4 -10.27 -4.36 -12.29
CA ALA A 4 -9.95 -2.95 -12.06
C ALA A 4 -9.64 -2.21 -13.38
N LEU A 5 -8.92 -2.85 -14.30
CA LEU A 5 -8.61 -2.33 -15.64
C LEU A 5 -9.85 -2.15 -16.49
N LEU A 6 -10.75 -3.14 -16.49
CA LEU A 6 -12.02 -3.06 -17.23
C LEU A 6 -12.94 -1.99 -16.65
N SER A 7 -12.95 -1.81 -15.33
CA SER A 7 -13.69 -0.75 -14.66
C SER A 7 -13.13 0.63 -15.00
N ALA A 8 -11.80 0.82 -14.90
CA ALA A 8 -11.13 2.06 -15.27
C ALA A 8 -11.34 2.43 -16.74
N LYS A 9 -11.32 1.46 -17.66
CA LYS A 9 -11.60 1.70 -19.09
C LYS A 9 -13.05 2.15 -19.37
N LYS A 10 -14.00 1.83 -18.48
CA LYS A 10 -15.41 2.20 -18.62
C LYS A 10 -15.74 3.55 -17.94
N VAL A 11 -14.84 4.07 -17.10
CA VAL A 11 -15.06 5.35 -16.42
C VAL A 11 -14.80 6.49 -17.41
N ASN A 12 -15.84 7.24 -17.72
CA ASN A 12 -15.78 8.43 -18.58
C ASN A 12 -15.66 9.75 -17.78
N LYS A 13 -15.26 9.68 -16.53
CA LYS A 13 -15.11 10.82 -15.61
C LYS A 13 -13.80 10.70 -14.86
N ALA A 14 -13.32 11.82 -14.33
CA ALA A 14 -12.22 11.85 -13.37
C ALA A 14 -12.43 10.83 -12.24
N ALA A 15 -11.41 10.07 -11.93
CA ALA A 15 -11.46 9.04 -10.91
C ALA A 15 -10.10 8.92 -10.19
N SER A 16 -10.12 8.25 -9.04
CA SER A 16 -8.90 7.89 -8.31
C SER A 16 -8.89 6.41 -7.99
N ILE A 17 -7.75 5.76 -8.23
CA ILE A 17 -7.49 4.36 -7.92
C ILE A 17 -6.38 4.30 -6.88
N VAL A 18 -6.58 3.53 -5.82
CA VAL A 18 -5.58 3.30 -4.79
C VAL A 18 -5.33 1.80 -4.67
N PHE A 19 -4.08 1.40 -4.86
CA PHE A 19 -3.64 0.03 -4.61
C PHE A 19 -3.01 -0.08 -3.23
N ILE A 20 -3.31 -1.17 -2.52
CA ILE A 20 -2.64 -1.52 -1.28
C ILE A 20 -1.53 -2.52 -1.60
N ALA A 21 -0.32 -2.02 -1.69
CA ALA A 21 0.88 -2.82 -1.88
C ALA A 21 1.43 -3.28 -0.50
N SER A 22 2.72 -3.20 -0.30
CA SER A 22 3.38 -3.49 0.98
C SER A 22 4.80 -2.95 0.96
N ARG A 23 5.32 -2.56 2.10
CA ARG A 23 6.76 -2.28 2.27
C ARG A 23 7.64 -3.51 1.93
N ALA A 24 7.09 -4.73 2.06
CA ALA A 24 7.78 -5.96 1.68
C ALA A 24 8.16 -6.04 0.18
N ALA A 25 7.61 -5.18 -0.67
CA ALA A 25 8.03 -5.08 -2.07
C ALA A 25 9.48 -4.59 -2.22
N ASP A 26 9.93 -3.70 -1.33
CA ASP A 26 11.25 -3.06 -1.37
C ASP A 26 12.16 -3.48 -0.21
N ALA A 27 11.59 -3.97 0.90
CA ALA A 27 12.29 -4.49 2.07
C ALA A 27 12.04 -6.00 2.19
N PRO A 28 12.80 -6.82 1.48
CA PRO A 28 12.61 -8.27 1.48
C PRO A 28 12.99 -8.88 2.83
N SER A 29 12.30 -9.94 3.20
CA SER A 29 12.61 -10.76 4.36
C SER A 29 12.64 -12.24 4.00
N ILE A 30 13.37 -13.03 4.78
CA ILE A 30 13.48 -14.48 4.58
C ILE A 30 12.08 -15.12 4.62
N GLY A 31 11.80 -15.98 3.66
CA GLY A 31 10.51 -16.69 3.56
C GLY A 31 9.40 -15.93 2.83
N ASN A 32 9.59 -14.65 2.52
CA ASN A 32 8.55 -13.78 1.92
C ASN A 32 8.71 -13.56 0.40
N ALA A 33 9.54 -14.35 -0.30
CA ALA A 33 9.86 -14.10 -1.71
C ALA A 33 8.62 -13.95 -2.62
N LEU A 34 7.68 -14.89 -2.54
CA LEU A 34 6.46 -14.85 -3.35
C LEU A 34 5.53 -13.68 -2.97
N TYR A 35 5.41 -13.39 -1.69
CA TYR A 35 4.64 -12.24 -1.21
C TYR A 35 5.25 -10.94 -1.70
N SER A 36 6.56 -10.74 -1.52
CA SER A 36 7.29 -9.56 -1.99
C SER A 36 7.17 -9.39 -3.50
N ALA A 37 7.34 -10.46 -4.28
CA ALA A 37 7.15 -10.44 -5.72
C ALA A 37 5.73 -10.01 -6.12
N SER A 38 4.70 -10.53 -5.44
CA SER A 38 3.30 -10.17 -5.70
C SER A 38 3.03 -8.69 -5.43
N LYS A 39 3.61 -8.13 -4.36
CA LYS A 39 3.45 -6.72 -3.99
C LYS A 39 4.28 -5.79 -4.87
N GLY A 40 5.47 -6.21 -5.30
CA GLY A 40 6.26 -5.52 -6.32
C GLY A 40 5.55 -5.45 -7.67
N ALA A 41 4.88 -6.53 -8.07
CA ALA A 41 4.06 -6.55 -9.28
C ALA A 41 2.92 -5.51 -9.24
N ILE A 42 2.27 -5.32 -8.08
CA ILE A 42 1.23 -4.29 -7.90
C ILE A 42 1.82 -2.88 -8.11
N ILE A 43 2.99 -2.60 -7.54
CA ILE A 43 3.66 -1.30 -7.68
C ILE A 43 4.00 -1.02 -9.15
N SER A 44 4.63 -1.97 -9.84
CA SER A 44 4.99 -1.83 -11.26
C SER A 44 3.74 -1.64 -12.13
N TYR A 45 2.69 -2.40 -11.86
CA TYR A 45 1.42 -2.28 -12.56
C TYR A 45 0.77 -0.91 -12.37
N ALA A 46 0.75 -0.39 -11.13
CA ALA A 46 0.20 0.93 -10.84
C ALA A 46 0.96 2.05 -11.56
N LYS A 47 2.29 1.95 -11.66
CA LYS A 47 3.12 2.91 -12.42
C LYS A 47 2.76 2.91 -13.91
N CYS A 48 2.56 1.75 -14.53
CA CYS A 48 2.10 1.68 -15.92
C CYS A 48 0.70 2.30 -16.09
N LEU A 49 -0.24 1.95 -15.20
CA LEU A 49 -1.59 2.51 -15.22
C LEU A 49 -1.61 4.03 -15.06
N THR A 50 -0.69 4.60 -14.30
CA THR A 50 -0.57 6.05 -14.17
C THR A 50 -0.40 6.71 -15.54
N LEU A 51 0.49 6.18 -16.38
CA LEU A 51 0.75 6.71 -17.71
C LEU A 51 -0.43 6.48 -18.67
N GLU A 52 -1.06 5.32 -18.58
CA GLU A 52 -2.18 4.94 -19.44
C GLU A 52 -3.47 5.69 -19.14
N LEU A 53 -3.69 6.06 -17.87
CA LEU A 53 -4.96 6.60 -17.40
C LEU A 53 -4.94 8.12 -17.14
N ALA A 54 -3.76 8.72 -16.99
CA ALA A 54 -3.64 10.17 -16.78
C ALA A 54 -4.31 11.01 -17.90
N PRO A 55 -4.24 10.63 -19.21
CA PRO A 55 -4.94 11.36 -20.26
C PRO A 55 -6.47 11.35 -20.11
N ARG A 56 -7.01 10.51 -19.23
CA ARG A 56 -8.44 10.38 -18.93
C ARG A 56 -8.80 11.00 -17.58
N ASP A 57 -7.88 11.78 -17.01
CA ASP A 57 -8.02 12.38 -15.68
C ASP A 57 -8.30 11.34 -14.58
N ILE A 58 -7.65 10.16 -14.69
CA ILE A 58 -7.72 9.11 -13.68
C ILE A 58 -6.37 9.03 -12.98
N ARG A 59 -6.37 9.26 -11.68
CA ARG A 59 -5.18 9.16 -10.84
C ARG A 59 -5.00 7.74 -10.32
N VAL A 60 -3.75 7.31 -10.17
CA VAL A 60 -3.39 5.97 -9.68
C VAL A 60 -2.25 6.11 -8.68
N ASN A 61 -2.46 5.66 -7.45
CA ASN A 61 -1.45 5.70 -6.40
C ASN A 61 -1.39 4.36 -5.65
N CYS A 62 -0.29 4.12 -4.95
CA CYS A 62 -0.11 2.97 -4.06
C CYS A 62 0.11 3.42 -2.62
N ILE A 63 -0.38 2.65 -1.68
CA ILE A 63 0.02 2.69 -0.27
C ILE A 63 0.86 1.44 0.00
N CYS A 64 2.00 1.61 0.63
CA CYS A 64 2.94 0.54 1.00
C CYS A 64 3.05 0.46 2.54
N PRO A 65 2.09 -0.19 3.22
CA PRO A 65 2.16 -0.34 4.66
C PRO A 65 3.32 -1.25 5.08
N ALA A 66 3.91 -0.97 6.24
CA ALA A 66 4.67 -1.95 7.00
C ALA A 66 3.71 -2.85 7.80
N MET A 67 4.08 -3.24 9.03
CA MET A 67 3.20 -4.08 9.84
C MET A 67 1.97 -3.32 10.32
N VAL A 68 0.80 -3.93 10.13
CA VAL A 68 -0.51 -3.40 10.55
C VAL A 68 -1.24 -4.46 11.35
N TRP A 69 -1.83 -4.09 12.47
CA TRP A 69 -2.64 -4.99 13.31
C TRP A 69 -3.86 -5.49 12.55
N THR A 70 -3.73 -6.69 12.00
CA THR A 70 -4.77 -7.45 11.26
C THR A 70 -4.58 -8.93 11.53
N ASP A 71 -5.53 -9.77 11.18
CA ASP A 71 -5.38 -11.23 11.33
C ASP A 71 -4.19 -11.80 10.53
N LEU A 72 -3.74 -11.07 9.53
CA LEU A 72 -2.63 -11.51 8.68
C LEU A 72 -1.31 -11.62 9.44
N ILE A 73 -1.05 -10.74 10.43
CA ILE A 73 0.24 -10.71 11.14
C ILE A 73 0.47 -11.96 11.99
N TYR A 74 -0.59 -12.63 12.43
CA TYR A 74 -0.49 -13.86 13.22
C TYR A 74 -0.11 -15.09 12.37
N LYS A 75 -0.21 -15.00 11.04
CA LYS A 75 0.18 -16.10 10.15
C LYS A 75 1.69 -16.36 10.12
N GLY A 76 2.50 -15.45 10.62
CA GLY A 76 3.95 -15.60 10.79
C GLY A 76 4.39 -16.49 11.94
N GLY A 77 3.44 -17.01 12.74
CA GLY A 77 3.72 -17.91 13.87
C GLY A 77 4.20 -17.22 15.14
N LEU A 78 4.22 -15.88 15.18
CA LEU A 78 4.54 -15.11 16.38
C LEU A 78 3.31 -15.01 17.29
N THR A 79 3.54 -15.02 18.58
CA THR A 79 2.48 -14.76 19.59
C THR A 79 2.12 -13.28 19.61
N LYS A 80 1.01 -12.94 20.26
CA LYS A 80 0.62 -11.54 20.44
C LYS A 80 1.67 -10.78 21.26
N GLU A 81 2.20 -11.42 22.29
CA GLU A 81 3.23 -10.87 23.16
C GLU A 81 4.53 -10.59 22.40
N ASP A 82 4.94 -11.51 21.50
CA ASP A 82 6.11 -11.29 20.63
C ASP A 82 5.89 -10.07 19.72
N LEU A 83 4.74 -9.96 19.10
CA LEU A 83 4.39 -8.83 18.22
C LEU A 83 4.33 -7.50 18.98
N GLU A 84 3.81 -7.49 20.22
CA GLU A 84 3.80 -6.33 21.10
C GLU A 84 5.21 -5.86 21.47
N GLN A 85 6.17 -6.77 21.61
CA GLN A 85 7.58 -6.43 21.83
C GLN A 85 8.25 -5.96 20.52
N GLU A 86 8.01 -6.64 19.42
CA GLU A 86 8.59 -6.27 18.13
C GLU A 86 8.14 -4.87 17.66
N GLN A 87 6.90 -4.48 17.89
CA GLN A 87 6.42 -3.14 17.51
C GLN A 87 7.21 -2.01 18.20
N LEU A 88 7.78 -2.24 19.37
CA LEU A 88 8.59 -1.24 20.08
C LEU A 88 9.90 -0.89 19.39
N LYS A 89 10.32 -1.69 18.40
CA LYS A 89 11.47 -1.38 17.54
C LYS A 89 11.14 -0.28 16.52
N TYR A 90 9.87 -0.07 16.20
CA TYR A 90 9.45 1.01 15.30
C TYR A 90 9.72 2.37 15.93
N PRO A 91 10.13 3.39 15.17
CA PRO A 91 10.30 4.74 15.70
C PRO A 91 9.06 5.27 16.42
N LEU A 92 7.85 5.03 15.87
CA LEU A 92 6.59 5.40 16.53
C LEU A 92 6.14 4.42 17.62
N LYS A 93 6.97 3.40 17.98
CA LYS A 93 6.72 2.44 19.06
C LYS A 93 5.41 1.66 18.92
N ARG A 94 4.88 1.57 17.73
CA ARG A 94 3.70 0.77 17.40
C ARG A 94 3.68 0.30 15.95
N TYR A 95 2.94 -0.75 15.69
CA TYR A 95 2.47 -1.07 14.35
C TYR A 95 1.33 -0.13 13.93
N GLY A 96 1.04 -0.08 12.65
CA GLY A 96 -0.14 0.62 12.14
C GLY A 96 -1.43 -0.07 12.55
N TYR A 97 -2.51 0.68 12.49
CA TYR A 97 -3.87 0.15 12.55
C TYR A 97 -4.53 0.24 11.17
N PRO A 98 -5.59 -0.54 10.89
CA PRO A 98 -6.34 -0.41 9.64
C PRO A 98 -6.77 1.02 9.34
N ASP A 99 -7.13 1.79 10.36
CA ASP A 99 -7.52 3.20 10.22
C ASP A 99 -6.38 4.10 9.70
N ASP A 100 -5.12 3.80 10.06
CA ASP A 100 -3.98 4.55 9.51
C ASP A 100 -3.94 4.41 7.98
N VAL A 101 -4.20 3.20 7.46
CA VAL A 101 -4.25 2.92 6.02
C VAL A 101 -5.50 3.53 5.38
N ALA A 102 -6.65 3.39 6.04
CA ALA A 102 -7.93 3.91 5.54
C ALA A 102 -7.91 5.43 5.41
N ASN A 103 -7.36 6.16 6.39
CA ASN A 103 -7.27 7.61 6.35
C ASN A 103 -6.43 8.11 5.17
N LEU A 104 -5.29 7.45 4.89
CA LEU A 104 -4.48 7.79 3.71
C LEU A 104 -5.21 7.42 2.41
N ALA A 105 -5.91 6.29 2.38
CA ALA A 105 -6.69 5.91 1.21
C ALA A 105 -7.82 6.93 0.92
N ILE A 106 -8.53 7.40 1.95
CA ILE A 106 -9.56 8.44 1.82
C ILE A 106 -8.95 9.73 1.25
N TYR A 107 -7.80 10.17 1.76
CA TYR A 107 -7.09 11.33 1.22
C TYR A 107 -6.75 11.15 -0.27
N LEU A 108 -6.17 9.99 -0.64
CA LEU A 108 -5.79 9.71 -2.02
C LEU A 108 -6.98 9.56 -2.98
N LEU A 109 -8.13 9.15 -2.47
CA LEU A 109 -9.38 9.02 -3.25
C LEU A 109 -10.11 10.36 -3.40
N SER A 110 -9.80 11.35 -2.57
CA SER A 110 -10.44 12.66 -2.56
C SER A 110 -9.75 13.67 -3.48
N ASP A 111 -10.42 14.78 -3.74
CA ASP A 111 -9.88 15.91 -4.51
C ASP A 111 -8.73 16.64 -3.78
N ALA A 112 -8.59 16.44 -2.47
CA ALA A 112 -7.47 16.99 -1.69
C ALA A 112 -6.10 16.51 -2.21
N SER A 113 -6.08 15.36 -2.90
CA SER A 113 -4.88 14.79 -3.54
C SER A 113 -4.88 14.94 -5.07
N SER A 114 -5.57 15.95 -5.62
CA SER A 114 -5.78 16.11 -7.07
C SER A 114 -4.49 16.19 -7.89
N TRP A 115 -3.36 16.60 -7.29
CA TRP A 115 -2.04 16.64 -7.94
C TRP A 115 -1.19 15.40 -7.68
N MET A 116 -1.75 14.34 -7.07
CA MET A 116 -1.03 13.11 -6.76
C MET A 116 -1.46 11.97 -7.68
N THR A 117 -0.53 11.51 -8.53
CA THR A 117 -0.64 10.27 -9.31
C THR A 117 0.73 9.64 -9.48
N GLY A 118 0.80 8.32 -9.60
CA GLY A 118 2.05 7.56 -9.73
C GLY A 118 2.85 7.42 -8.43
N SER A 119 2.33 7.88 -7.31
CA SER A 119 3.02 7.82 -6.02
C SER A 119 2.90 6.44 -5.38
N CYS A 120 4.02 5.96 -4.82
CA CYS A 120 4.05 4.81 -3.92
C CYS A 120 4.43 5.34 -2.53
N ILE A 121 3.49 5.35 -1.61
CA ILE A 121 3.62 6.03 -0.33
C ILE A 121 3.87 5.01 0.75
N ASP A 122 5.03 5.10 1.37
CA ASP A 122 5.39 4.28 2.53
C ASP A 122 4.62 4.74 3.77
N LEU A 123 3.89 3.83 4.39
CA LEU A 123 3.15 4.04 5.62
C LEU A 123 3.66 3.08 6.69
N THR A 124 4.71 3.49 7.40
CA THR A 124 5.60 2.54 8.08
C THR A 124 5.90 2.85 9.54
N GLY A 125 5.38 3.95 10.08
CA GLY A 125 5.74 4.37 11.45
C GLY A 125 7.24 4.62 11.62
N GLY A 126 7.95 4.93 10.52
CA GLY A 126 9.39 5.18 10.48
C GLY A 126 10.26 3.93 10.25
N ALA A 127 9.68 2.75 10.07
CA ALA A 127 10.42 1.50 9.89
C ALA A 127 11.31 1.45 8.63
N ASN A 128 11.23 2.43 7.74
CA ASN A 128 12.12 2.53 6.57
C ASN A 128 13.59 2.74 6.93
N ASN A 129 13.85 3.14 8.16
CA ASN A 129 15.18 3.46 8.66
C ASN A 129 15.72 2.40 9.66
N LEU A 130 15.11 1.21 9.70
CA LEU A 130 15.52 0.10 10.56
C LEU A 130 16.32 -0.92 9.78
#